data_8ddbf8fab8402bab4ac89784757eea13
#
_entry.id   8ddbf8fab8402bab4ac89784757eea13
#
_cell.length_a   1.000
_cell.length_b   1.000
_cell.length_c   1.000
_cell.angle_alpha   90.00
_cell.angle_beta   90.00
_cell.angle_gamma   90.00
#
_symmetry.space_group_name_H-M   'P 1'
#
loop_
_entity.id
_entity.type
_entity.pdbx_description
1 polymer ?
#
loop_
_entity_poly.entity_id
_entity_poly.type
_entity_poly.pdbx_seq_one_letter_code
_entity_poly.pdbx_strand_id
1 'polypeptide(L)'
;MKKLYVILLAAFLALPAMAQTARIKIDTDRKIGEIDKNLYSNFTEHLGRCIYGGIYDPESSQADEAGLRKDVLKAIKDLNVSITRYPGGNFVSNYHWLDGVGPYRKPRLELAWQRLETNEFGTDEFVDFARKVGTEPYFAINLGTGTIEEAQWWVEYCNIKEGPYYAELRRQYGHEEPYNIKYWGLGNEMDGDWQMGQLSPMDYAKKAREAAKIMSYTDPTIKLIASGSSNYTPGANPDEWNRTILDYLDGFVDYIALHMYVGNQTNNYYDFLATPLVMDQRTQLVKGMIREYNKSDRPIKIAWDEYNVWYRARDDASVVGVHALEEHYNLEDALVIAGFLNCFVRNADIVKMANMAQLVNVIAPIFVEDDKMYLQTIYYPLQMFANNMKGESLDVYVDCDKYNTSPDFSLGDNEVNTSVTDVPYLDVTAALDGDDLVICVVNRNKDKAIATDIICQQAKFSGPVEVYEINGPDIKSENTVNKTTVSTQKKADLKNPGNANLRYSFPAHSITMLKGKVK
;
A
#
# COMPACT_ATOMS: atom_id res chain seq x y z
N MET A 1 -54.27 51.85 -42.94
CA MET A 1 -53.85 50.47 -42.70
C MET A 1 -52.64 50.50 -41.76
N LYS A 2 -52.87 50.30 -40.48
CA LYS A 2 -51.83 50.29 -39.44
C LYS A 2 -51.42 48.83 -39.19
N LYS A 3 -50.16 48.48 -39.42
CA LYS A 3 -49.62 47.15 -39.10
C LYS A 3 -49.23 47.13 -37.62
N LEU A 4 -49.88 46.24 -36.88
CA LEU A 4 -49.63 46.00 -35.48
C LEU A 4 -48.49 44.92 -35.41
N TYR A 5 -47.33 45.26 -34.90
CA TYR A 5 -46.28 44.30 -34.61
C TYR A 5 -46.45 43.76 -33.18
N VAL A 6 -46.80 42.49 -33.06
CA VAL A 6 -46.83 41.78 -31.78
C VAL A 6 -45.41 41.26 -31.53
N ILE A 7 -44.69 41.80 -30.54
CA ILE A 7 -43.43 41.31 -30.06
C ILE A 7 -43.74 40.25 -28.99
N LEU A 8 -43.55 38.97 -29.33
CA LEU A 8 -43.55 37.88 -28.33
C LEU A 8 -42.23 37.93 -27.56
N LEU A 9 -42.29 38.37 -26.31
CA LEU A 9 -41.17 38.28 -25.37
C LEU A 9 -41.14 36.86 -24.79
N ALA A 10 -40.30 35.97 -25.35
CA ALA A 10 -40.03 34.66 -24.77
C ALA A 10 -39.14 34.84 -23.53
N ALA A 11 -39.73 34.89 -22.35
CA ALA A 11 -39.00 34.80 -21.09
C ALA A 11 -38.50 33.36 -20.91
N PHE A 12 -37.25 33.12 -21.24
CA PHE A 12 -36.55 31.92 -20.80
C PHE A 12 -36.43 31.97 -19.27
N LEU A 13 -37.31 31.29 -18.57
CA LEU A 13 -37.11 30.91 -17.18
C LEU A 13 -35.92 29.96 -17.14
N ALA A 14 -34.73 30.50 -16.95
CA ALA A 14 -33.60 29.70 -16.52
C ALA A 14 -33.92 29.19 -15.10
N LEU A 15 -34.53 28.03 -15.00
CA LEU A 15 -34.54 27.28 -13.74
C LEU A 15 -33.07 27.06 -13.36
N PRO A 16 -32.63 27.52 -12.18
CA PRO A 16 -31.31 27.12 -11.70
C PRO A 16 -31.33 25.58 -11.65
N ALA A 17 -30.50 24.94 -12.45
CA ALA A 17 -30.20 23.53 -12.25
C ALA A 17 -29.70 23.44 -10.81
N MET A 18 -30.53 22.97 -9.90
CA MET A 18 -30.13 22.65 -8.54
C MET A 18 -29.10 21.54 -8.71
N ALA A 19 -27.82 21.88 -8.67
CA ALA A 19 -26.77 20.89 -8.61
C ALA A 19 -27.14 19.96 -7.46
N GLN A 20 -27.33 18.67 -7.76
CA GLN A 20 -27.68 17.70 -6.76
C GLN A 20 -26.58 17.72 -5.71
N THR A 21 -26.92 18.07 -4.47
CA THR A 21 -25.97 18.05 -3.36
C THR A 21 -25.64 16.60 -3.08
N ALA A 22 -24.37 16.23 -3.12
CA ALA A 22 -23.93 14.88 -2.77
C ALA A 22 -24.27 14.59 -1.30
N ARG A 23 -24.42 13.32 -0.99
CA ARG A 23 -24.78 12.88 0.34
C ARG A 23 -23.92 11.69 0.78
N ILE A 24 -23.32 11.82 1.96
CA ILE A 24 -22.60 10.75 2.65
C ILE A 24 -23.40 10.36 3.90
N LYS A 25 -23.71 9.09 4.07
CA LYS A 25 -24.32 8.56 5.30
C LYS A 25 -23.36 7.59 5.94
N ILE A 26 -23.08 7.77 7.21
CA ILE A 26 -22.21 6.95 8.03
C ILE A 26 -23.06 6.35 9.14
N ASP A 27 -23.09 5.05 9.23
CA ASP A 27 -23.82 4.33 10.27
C ASP A 27 -22.83 3.81 11.33
N THR A 28 -22.82 4.42 12.50
CA THR A 28 -21.88 4.09 13.59
C THR A 28 -22.14 2.73 14.24
N ASP A 29 -23.31 2.14 14.02
CA ASP A 29 -23.64 0.80 14.50
C ASP A 29 -23.22 -0.31 13.50
N ARG A 30 -22.98 0.06 12.24
CA ARG A 30 -22.61 -0.88 11.18
C ARG A 30 -21.09 -0.93 10.99
N LYS A 31 -20.45 -1.70 11.87
CA LYS A 31 -19.01 -1.94 11.81
C LYS A 31 -18.69 -3.01 10.77
N ILE A 32 -17.68 -2.74 9.93
CA ILE A 32 -17.16 -3.69 8.94
C ILE A 32 -16.11 -4.59 9.59
N GLY A 33 -15.19 -4.02 10.37
CA GLY A 33 -14.14 -4.73 11.07
C GLY A 33 -13.09 -3.78 11.61
N GLU A 34 -12.25 -4.28 12.51
CA GLU A 34 -11.12 -3.56 13.07
C GLU A 34 -10.08 -3.24 11.99
N ILE A 35 -9.66 -2.00 11.92
CA ILE A 35 -8.59 -1.53 11.04
C ILE A 35 -7.25 -1.96 11.65
N ASP A 36 -6.60 -2.95 11.00
CA ASP A 36 -5.28 -3.39 11.44
C ASP A 36 -4.24 -2.31 11.12
N LYS A 37 -3.36 -2.00 12.09
CA LYS A 37 -2.25 -1.05 11.87
C LYS A 37 -1.35 -1.46 10.70
N ASN A 38 -1.30 -2.74 10.38
CA ASN A 38 -0.49 -3.28 9.29
C ASN A 38 -1.03 -2.93 7.88
N LEU A 39 -2.17 -2.24 7.77
CA LEU A 39 -2.61 -1.61 6.53
C LEU A 39 -1.69 -0.42 6.12
N TYR A 40 -0.85 0.05 7.03
CA TYR A 40 0.05 1.19 6.82
C TYR A 40 1.51 0.73 6.84
N SER A 41 1.77 -0.34 6.10
CA SER A 41 3.07 -0.99 5.99
C SER A 41 3.81 -0.58 4.72
N ASN A 42 5.07 -0.96 4.65
CA ASN A 42 5.92 -0.61 3.52
C ASN A 42 6.83 -1.78 3.13
N PHE A 43 7.57 -1.59 2.05
CA PHE A 43 8.45 -2.57 1.46
C PHE A 43 9.79 -1.95 1.07
N THR A 44 10.87 -2.67 1.27
CA THR A 44 12.21 -2.26 0.86
C THR A 44 12.95 -3.45 0.24
N GLU A 45 13.67 -3.20 -0.84
CA GLU A 45 14.33 -4.20 -1.66
C GLU A 45 15.76 -3.80 -2.01
N HIS A 46 16.64 -4.77 -2.21
CA HIS A 46 17.94 -4.57 -2.83
C HIS A 46 17.80 -4.26 -4.32
N LEU A 47 17.22 -3.10 -4.62
CA LEU A 47 16.90 -2.59 -5.93
C LEU A 47 17.29 -1.12 -6.02
N GLY A 48 17.98 -0.74 -7.11
CA GLY A 48 18.34 0.65 -7.34
C GLY A 48 19.02 1.28 -6.11
N ARG A 49 18.51 2.44 -5.69
CA ARG A 49 18.94 3.15 -4.48
C ARG A 49 17.94 3.05 -3.32
N CYS A 50 17.15 1.97 -3.24
CA CYS A 50 16.23 1.81 -2.12
C CYS A 50 16.99 1.61 -0.79
N ILE A 51 18.00 0.73 -0.79
CA ILE A 51 18.85 0.47 0.37
C ILE A 51 20.14 1.27 0.27
N TYR A 52 21.05 0.91 -0.63
CA TYR A 52 22.32 1.63 -0.83
C TYR A 52 22.09 2.98 -1.51
N GLY A 53 22.51 4.08 -0.85
CA GLY A 53 22.25 5.46 -1.30
C GLY A 53 20.81 5.94 -1.00
N GLY A 54 20.05 5.14 -0.23
CA GLY A 54 18.71 5.46 0.26
C GLY A 54 18.64 5.35 1.77
N ILE A 55 18.30 4.15 2.30
CA ILE A 55 18.25 3.89 3.75
C ILE A 55 19.66 3.86 4.34
N TYR A 56 20.58 3.16 3.68
CA TYR A 56 21.96 2.94 4.07
C TYR A 56 22.90 3.67 3.08
N ASP A 57 23.64 4.63 3.61
CA ASP A 57 24.57 5.47 2.85
C ASP A 57 25.68 5.99 3.78
N PRO A 58 26.69 5.14 4.08
CA PRO A 58 27.74 5.47 5.04
C PRO A 58 28.62 6.65 4.63
N GLU A 59 28.65 7.01 3.33
CA GLU A 59 29.41 8.15 2.83
C GLU A 59 28.64 9.49 2.93
N SER A 60 27.33 9.44 3.20
CA SER A 60 26.51 10.64 3.34
C SER A 60 26.84 11.44 4.61
N SER A 61 26.76 12.76 4.53
CA SER A 61 26.81 13.65 5.69
C SER A 61 25.66 13.41 6.67
N GLN A 62 24.60 12.73 6.23
CA GLN A 62 23.43 12.34 7.03
C GLN A 62 23.60 10.98 7.72
N ALA A 63 24.66 10.22 7.44
CA ALA A 63 24.86 8.91 8.05
C ALA A 63 24.97 8.99 9.59
N ASP A 64 24.38 8.01 10.27
CA ASP A 64 24.67 7.71 11.67
C ASP A 64 25.88 6.76 11.78
N GLU A 65 26.23 6.33 13.00
CA GLU A 65 27.36 5.44 13.25
C GLU A 65 27.21 4.04 12.59
N ALA A 66 25.97 3.65 12.23
CA ALA A 66 25.66 2.42 11.53
C ALA A 66 25.52 2.60 10.01
N GLY A 67 25.80 3.79 9.47
CA GLY A 67 25.66 4.11 8.05
C GLY A 67 24.23 4.40 7.59
N LEU A 68 23.27 4.50 8.52
CA LEU A 68 21.88 4.79 8.18
C LEU A 68 21.64 6.31 8.10
N ARG A 69 20.89 6.75 7.09
CA ARG A 69 20.59 8.18 6.90
C ARG A 69 19.58 8.69 7.91
N LYS A 70 19.99 9.64 8.78
CA LYS A 70 19.15 10.23 9.85
C LYS A 70 17.92 10.96 9.33
N ASP A 71 18.02 11.67 8.21
CA ASP A 71 16.91 12.36 7.56
C ASP A 71 15.84 11.38 7.06
N VAL A 72 16.26 10.30 6.41
CA VAL A 72 15.40 9.19 5.95
C VAL A 72 14.74 8.48 7.13
N LEU A 73 15.52 8.12 8.17
CA LEU A 73 14.98 7.49 9.39
C LEU A 73 13.88 8.35 10.04
N LYS A 74 14.10 9.68 10.06
CA LYS A 74 13.10 10.62 10.60
C LYS A 74 11.82 10.60 9.76
N ALA A 75 11.93 10.66 8.43
CA ALA A 75 10.78 10.64 7.53
C ALA A 75 9.97 9.34 7.67
N ILE A 76 10.64 8.19 7.82
CA ILE A 76 9.99 6.88 8.04
C ILE A 76 9.26 6.84 9.39
N LYS A 77 9.85 7.39 10.47
CA LYS A 77 9.18 7.50 11.77
C LYS A 77 7.94 8.39 11.69
N ASP A 78 8.03 9.53 11.00
CA ASP A 78 6.93 10.47 10.84
C ASP A 78 5.81 9.87 9.96
N LEU A 79 6.15 8.95 9.04
CA LEU A 79 5.21 8.17 8.23
C LEU A 79 4.44 7.15 9.08
N ASN A 80 5.02 6.67 10.17
CA ASN A 80 4.45 5.69 11.10
C ASN A 80 4.20 4.32 10.46
N VAL A 81 5.24 3.81 9.78
CA VAL A 81 5.22 2.49 9.11
C VAL A 81 5.16 1.37 10.14
N SER A 82 4.15 0.51 10.07
CA SER A 82 3.95 -0.58 11.05
C SER A 82 4.78 -1.82 10.75
N ILE A 83 4.89 -2.21 9.48
CA ILE A 83 5.72 -3.34 9.00
C ILE A 83 6.59 -2.86 7.85
N THR A 84 7.84 -3.32 7.78
CA THR A 84 8.67 -3.20 6.58
C THR A 84 9.07 -4.58 6.08
N ARG A 85 8.67 -4.89 4.84
CA ARG A 85 9.02 -6.13 4.13
C ARG A 85 10.41 -6.02 3.52
N TYR A 86 11.19 -7.13 3.57
CA TYR A 86 12.59 -7.26 3.14
C TYR A 86 12.90 -8.72 2.76
N PRO A 87 13.87 -9.09 1.96
CA PRO A 87 14.88 -8.24 1.30
C PRO A 87 14.46 -7.81 -0.10
N GLY A 88 13.31 -8.25 -0.58
CA GLY A 88 12.87 -7.90 -1.91
C GLY A 88 11.66 -8.63 -2.41
N GLY A 89 11.30 -8.20 -3.61
CA GLY A 89 10.45 -8.79 -4.60
C GLY A 89 11.25 -9.76 -5.46
N ASN A 90 11.61 -9.36 -6.71
CA ASN A 90 12.41 -10.21 -7.61
C ASN A 90 13.76 -10.60 -7.03
N PHE A 91 14.38 -9.72 -6.28
CA PHE A 91 15.67 -9.95 -5.62
C PHE A 91 15.67 -11.23 -4.76
N VAL A 92 14.59 -11.48 -3.99
CA VAL A 92 14.58 -12.58 -3.01
C VAL A 92 14.79 -13.95 -3.63
N SER A 93 14.36 -14.15 -4.89
CA SER A 93 14.42 -15.47 -5.55
C SER A 93 15.83 -15.95 -5.88
N ASN A 94 16.85 -15.09 -5.72
CA ASN A 94 18.27 -15.46 -5.86
C ASN A 94 19.10 -15.02 -4.64
N TYR A 95 18.48 -14.58 -3.57
CA TYR A 95 19.16 -14.12 -2.36
C TYR A 95 19.41 -15.26 -1.38
N HIS A 96 20.65 -15.37 -0.91
CA HIS A 96 21.06 -16.31 0.12
C HIS A 96 21.45 -15.52 1.38
N TRP A 97 20.59 -15.51 2.38
CA TRP A 97 20.71 -14.67 3.57
C TRP A 97 22.02 -14.83 4.35
N LEU A 98 22.62 -16.04 4.30
CA LEU A 98 23.94 -16.32 4.91
C LEU A 98 25.08 -15.50 4.30
N ASP A 99 24.96 -15.04 3.06
CA ASP A 99 25.97 -14.18 2.44
C ASP A 99 25.98 -12.77 3.03
N GLY A 100 24.86 -12.36 3.65
CA GLY A 100 24.62 -11.02 4.22
C GLY A 100 24.70 -10.96 5.75
N VAL A 101 25.29 -11.95 6.45
CA VAL A 101 25.45 -11.92 7.91
C VAL A 101 26.91 -12.12 8.33
N GLY A 102 27.26 -11.61 9.52
CA GLY A 102 28.60 -11.73 10.10
C GLY A 102 29.65 -10.84 9.43
N PRO A 103 30.93 -11.01 9.80
CA PRO A 103 31.99 -10.10 9.36
C PRO A 103 32.50 -10.37 7.93
N TYR A 104 32.14 -11.51 7.34
CA TYR A 104 32.58 -11.88 6.01
C TYR A 104 31.39 -11.90 5.04
N ARG A 105 31.26 -10.84 4.27
CA ARG A 105 30.18 -10.67 3.28
C ARG A 105 30.63 -11.22 1.92
N LYS A 106 29.73 -11.95 1.24
CA LYS A 106 30.05 -12.54 -0.07
C LYS A 106 29.36 -11.74 -1.18
N PRO A 107 30.11 -10.95 -1.95
CA PRO A 107 29.53 -10.25 -3.10
C PRO A 107 29.00 -11.23 -4.14
N ARG A 108 27.84 -10.92 -4.72
CA ARG A 108 27.17 -11.71 -5.75
C ARG A 108 26.79 -10.86 -6.94
N LEU A 109 26.78 -11.47 -8.14
CA LEU A 109 26.03 -10.91 -9.25
C LEU A 109 24.54 -11.14 -8.97
N GLU A 110 23.84 -10.05 -8.71
CA GLU A 110 22.41 -10.07 -8.52
C GLU A 110 21.72 -10.12 -9.90
N LEU A 111 20.83 -11.09 -10.11
CA LEU A 111 20.32 -11.42 -11.44
C LEU A 111 19.03 -10.70 -11.80
N ALA A 112 18.20 -10.31 -10.83
CA ALA A 112 16.95 -9.64 -11.09
C ALA A 112 17.17 -8.21 -11.63
N TRP A 113 18.08 -7.47 -10.99
CA TRP A 113 18.37 -6.08 -11.32
C TRP A 113 19.76 -5.88 -11.93
N GLN A 114 20.45 -6.99 -12.24
CA GLN A 114 21.72 -7.07 -12.99
C GLN A 114 22.84 -6.19 -12.45
N ARG A 115 23.09 -6.25 -11.14
CA ARG A 115 24.13 -5.48 -10.49
C ARG A 115 24.96 -6.31 -9.50
N LEU A 116 26.09 -5.77 -9.06
CA LEU A 116 26.84 -6.34 -7.96
C LEU A 116 26.13 -6.06 -6.63
N GLU A 117 25.74 -7.09 -5.90
CA GLU A 117 25.28 -7.01 -4.52
C GLU A 117 26.47 -7.29 -3.60
N THR A 118 26.83 -6.34 -2.75
CA THR A 118 27.96 -6.44 -1.82
C THR A 118 27.60 -7.20 -0.55
N ASN A 119 26.31 -7.34 -0.26
CA ASN A 119 25.78 -7.95 0.98
C ASN A 119 26.22 -7.23 2.27
N GLU A 120 26.60 -5.94 2.18
CA GLU A 120 26.97 -5.14 3.36
C GLU A 120 25.76 -4.82 4.24
N PHE A 121 24.57 -4.76 3.64
CA PHE A 121 23.31 -4.58 4.34
C PHE A 121 22.52 -5.90 4.27
N GLY A 122 22.47 -6.62 5.39
CA GLY A 122 21.80 -7.93 5.46
C GLY A 122 20.78 -7.99 6.60
N THR A 123 20.60 -9.19 7.14
CA THR A 123 19.61 -9.46 8.20
C THR A 123 19.83 -8.58 9.44
N ASP A 124 21.07 -8.47 9.89
CA ASP A 124 21.41 -7.80 11.15
C ASP A 124 21.19 -6.27 11.01
N GLU A 125 21.67 -5.70 9.91
CA GLU A 125 21.51 -4.26 9.59
C GLU A 125 20.04 -3.88 9.37
N PHE A 126 19.29 -4.76 8.72
CA PHE A 126 17.85 -4.52 8.51
C PHE A 126 17.08 -4.55 9.84
N VAL A 127 17.37 -5.48 10.74
CA VAL A 127 16.74 -5.54 12.06
C VAL A 127 17.08 -4.30 12.88
N ASP A 128 18.34 -3.83 12.84
CA ASP A 128 18.74 -2.60 13.51
C ASP A 128 18.02 -1.37 12.94
N PHE A 129 17.90 -1.27 11.61
CA PHE A 129 17.10 -0.26 10.95
C PHE A 129 15.65 -0.31 11.42
N ALA A 130 15.01 -1.47 11.38
CA ALA A 130 13.61 -1.65 11.76
C ALA A 130 13.35 -1.23 13.21
N ARG A 131 14.23 -1.60 14.14
CA ARG A 131 14.17 -1.18 15.55
C ARG A 131 14.34 0.32 15.71
N LYS A 132 15.26 0.93 14.98
CA LYS A 132 15.50 2.39 15.03
C LYS A 132 14.29 3.19 14.56
N VAL A 133 13.55 2.73 13.56
CA VAL A 133 12.35 3.42 13.05
C VAL A 133 11.06 2.98 13.72
N GLY A 134 11.06 1.84 14.44
CA GLY A 134 9.90 1.32 15.16
C GLY A 134 8.93 0.53 14.28
N THR A 135 9.42 -0.05 13.18
CA THR A 135 8.66 -0.94 12.29
C THR A 135 8.90 -2.41 12.64
N GLU A 136 7.91 -3.28 12.42
CA GLU A 136 8.06 -4.72 12.55
C GLU A 136 8.71 -5.31 11.30
N PRO A 137 9.78 -6.13 11.40
CA PRO A 137 10.36 -6.80 10.25
C PRO A 137 9.42 -7.86 9.66
N TYR A 138 9.36 -7.93 8.32
CA TYR A 138 8.73 -8.98 7.56
C TYR A 138 9.73 -9.51 6.52
N PHE A 139 10.16 -10.76 6.67
CA PHE A 139 11.12 -11.38 5.76
C PHE A 139 10.42 -12.25 4.71
N ALA A 140 10.76 -12.05 3.43
CA ALA A 140 10.43 -12.99 2.36
C ALA A 140 11.57 -13.99 2.17
N ILE A 141 11.25 -15.30 2.08
CA ILE A 141 12.25 -16.35 1.87
C ILE A 141 12.48 -16.64 0.39
N ASN A 142 13.67 -17.13 0.05
CA ASN A 142 14.03 -17.54 -1.30
C ASN A 142 13.40 -18.89 -1.65
N LEU A 143 12.25 -18.90 -2.33
CA LEU A 143 11.67 -20.11 -2.93
C LEU A 143 11.99 -20.26 -4.43
N GLY A 144 12.81 -19.38 -5.00
CA GLY A 144 13.36 -19.52 -6.35
C GLY A 144 14.51 -20.52 -6.35
N THR A 145 15.72 -20.04 -6.10
CA THR A 145 16.97 -20.85 -6.08
C THR A 145 17.30 -21.45 -4.73
N GLY A 146 16.68 -20.96 -3.64
CA GLY A 146 16.92 -21.42 -2.28
C GLY A 146 16.23 -22.74 -1.94
N THR A 147 16.68 -23.36 -0.84
CA THR A 147 16.10 -24.59 -0.30
C THR A 147 15.16 -24.28 0.88
N ILE A 148 14.29 -25.23 1.20
CA ILE A 148 13.42 -25.08 2.38
C ILE A 148 14.21 -25.17 3.70
N GLU A 149 15.36 -25.88 3.71
CA GLU A 149 16.28 -25.88 4.85
C GLU A 149 16.90 -24.49 5.07
N GLU A 150 17.27 -23.79 4.01
CA GLU A 150 17.80 -22.42 4.12
C GLU A 150 16.78 -21.49 4.76
N ALA A 151 15.49 -21.61 4.44
CA ALA A 151 14.42 -20.87 5.08
C ALA A 151 14.29 -21.22 6.57
N GLN A 152 14.36 -22.51 6.93
CA GLN A 152 14.34 -22.97 8.32
C GLN A 152 15.55 -22.42 9.10
N TRP A 153 16.75 -22.45 8.52
CA TRP A 153 17.96 -21.91 9.14
C TRP A 153 17.86 -20.41 9.41
N TRP A 154 17.16 -19.68 8.53
CA TRP A 154 16.95 -18.25 8.75
C TRP A 154 16.00 -17.97 9.93
N VAL A 155 14.92 -18.75 10.07
CA VAL A 155 14.06 -18.70 11.27
C VAL A 155 14.86 -19.07 12.53
N GLU A 156 15.69 -20.11 12.47
CA GLU A 156 16.57 -20.53 13.60
C GLU A 156 17.52 -19.40 13.99
N TYR A 157 18.21 -18.77 13.01
CA TYR A 157 19.10 -17.63 13.23
C TYR A 157 18.37 -16.46 13.91
N CYS A 158 17.18 -16.14 13.43
CA CYS A 158 16.44 -14.97 13.92
C CYS A 158 15.71 -15.20 15.24
N ASN A 159 15.14 -16.38 15.47
CA ASN A 159 14.14 -16.54 16.51
C ASN A 159 14.55 -17.51 17.64
N ILE A 160 15.51 -18.40 17.43
CA ILE A 160 15.94 -19.32 18.49
C ILE A 160 16.99 -18.64 19.37
N LYS A 161 16.83 -18.78 20.68
CA LYS A 161 17.71 -18.07 21.62
C LYS A 161 19.13 -18.62 21.62
N GLU A 162 19.29 -19.93 21.85
CA GLU A 162 20.57 -20.58 22.01
C GLU A 162 20.50 -22.09 21.72
N GLY A 163 21.62 -22.74 21.50
CA GLY A 163 21.77 -24.19 21.33
C GLY A 163 21.95 -24.64 19.88
N PRO A 164 20.98 -24.44 18.96
CA PRO A 164 21.16 -24.79 17.56
C PRO A 164 22.23 -23.93 16.86
N TYR A 165 22.81 -24.48 15.79
CA TYR A 165 24.00 -23.92 15.11
C TYR A 165 23.76 -22.44 14.65
N TYR A 166 22.63 -22.13 14.02
CA TYR A 166 22.41 -20.79 13.50
C TYR A 166 22.06 -19.76 14.59
N ALA A 167 21.44 -20.20 15.68
CA ALA A 167 21.26 -19.37 16.86
C ALA A 167 22.62 -18.99 17.50
N GLU A 168 23.52 -19.95 17.61
CA GLU A 168 24.88 -19.71 18.11
C GLU A 168 25.69 -18.86 17.12
N LEU A 169 25.50 -19.01 15.82
CA LEU A 169 26.13 -18.15 14.80
C LEU A 169 25.74 -16.69 14.97
N ARG A 170 24.44 -16.40 15.17
CA ARG A 170 23.97 -15.03 15.48
C ARG A 170 24.68 -14.47 16.71
N ARG A 171 24.77 -15.26 17.78
CA ARG A 171 25.43 -14.84 19.04
C ARG A 171 26.92 -14.60 18.84
N GLN A 172 27.62 -15.46 18.05
CA GLN A 172 29.03 -15.25 17.70
C GLN A 172 29.25 -13.95 16.91
N TYR A 173 28.25 -13.50 16.14
CA TYR A 173 28.29 -12.23 15.42
C TYR A 173 27.91 -11.01 16.28
N GLY A 174 27.68 -11.20 17.59
CA GLY A 174 27.45 -10.12 18.56
C GLY A 174 25.99 -9.84 18.87
N HIS A 175 25.07 -10.63 18.34
CA HIS A 175 23.62 -10.49 18.56
C HIS A 175 23.13 -11.57 19.54
N GLU A 176 23.27 -11.29 20.85
CA GLU A 176 22.99 -12.25 21.94
C GLU A 176 21.52 -12.69 21.95
N GLU A 177 20.58 -11.73 21.92
CA GLU A 177 19.15 -12.01 21.99
C GLU A 177 18.55 -12.28 20.61
N PRO A 178 17.50 -13.14 20.53
CA PRO A 178 16.81 -13.41 19.27
C PRO A 178 16.09 -12.15 18.76
N TYR A 179 15.96 -12.07 17.44
CA TYR A 179 15.26 -10.95 16.78
C TYR A 179 13.76 -11.07 16.88
N ASN A 180 13.22 -12.29 17.07
CA ASN A 180 11.79 -12.58 17.19
C ASN A 180 10.98 -12.11 15.96
N ILE A 181 11.46 -12.40 14.77
CA ILE A 181 10.81 -12.04 13.51
C ILE A 181 9.48 -12.78 13.39
N LYS A 182 8.41 -12.03 13.30
CA LYS A 182 7.07 -12.57 13.33
C LYS A 182 6.52 -12.94 11.95
N TYR A 183 6.78 -12.13 10.92
CA TYR A 183 6.18 -12.27 9.59
C TYR A 183 7.17 -12.82 8.57
N TRP A 184 6.73 -13.86 7.81
CA TRP A 184 7.55 -14.56 6.85
C TRP A 184 6.76 -14.85 5.58
N GLY A 185 7.22 -14.32 4.44
CA GLY A 185 6.67 -14.57 3.12
C GLY A 185 7.24 -15.82 2.49
N LEU A 186 6.40 -16.66 1.95
CA LEU A 186 6.78 -17.91 1.27
C LEU A 186 7.06 -17.64 -0.21
N GLY A 187 8.19 -17.00 -0.50
CA GLY A 187 8.58 -16.56 -1.85
C GLY A 187 7.98 -15.21 -2.23
N ASN A 188 8.15 -14.85 -3.49
CA ASN A 188 7.64 -13.63 -4.11
C ASN A 188 7.16 -13.92 -5.53
N GLU A 189 5.96 -13.46 -5.92
CA GLU A 189 5.42 -13.49 -7.29
C GLU A 189 5.66 -14.80 -8.05
N MET A 190 5.52 -15.92 -7.36
CA MET A 190 5.86 -17.24 -7.89
C MET A 190 4.98 -17.68 -9.07
N ASP A 191 3.93 -16.91 -9.39
CA ASP A 191 3.05 -17.03 -10.55
C ASP A 191 3.55 -16.24 -11.78
N GLY A 192 4.51 -15.32 -11.61
CA GLY A 192 5.01 -14.45 -12.67
C GLY A 192 6.14 -15.07 -13.48
N ASP A 193 6.09 -14.98 -14.81
CA ASP A 193 7.14 -15.48 -15.71
C ASP A 193 8.45 -14.63 -15.67
N TRP A 194 8.38 -13.44 -15.08
CA TRP A 194 9.55 -12.60 -14.77
C TRP A 194 10.32 -13.05 -13.52
N GLN A 195 9.69 -13.88 -12.67
CA GLN A 195 10.26 -14.29 -11.39
C GLN A 195 11.16 -15.52 -11.54
N MET A 196 12.41 -15.44 -11.07
CA MET A 196 13.31 -16.60 -11.05
C MET A 196 12.71 -17.71 -10.18
N GLY A 197 12.66 -18.92 -10.75
CA GLY A 197 12.07 -20.06 -10.07
C GLY A 197 10.56 -20.09 -10.09
N GLN A 198 9.90 -19.38 -11.03
CA GLN A 198 8.46 -19.51 -11.29
C GLN A 198 8.01 -20.98 -11.29
N LEU A 199 6.84 -21.22 -10.75
CA LEU A 199 6.26 -22.56 -10.60
C LEU A 199 4.83 -22.60 -11.12
N SER A 200 4.34 -23.82 -11.40
CA SER A 200 2.89 -24.01 -11.54
C SER A 200 2.19 -23.80 -10.19
N PRO A 201 0.86 -23.50 -10.18
CA PRO A 201 0.14 -23.32 -8.91
C PRO A 201 0.33 -24.47 -7.93
N MET A 202 0.25 -25.72 -8.43
CA MET A 202 0.39 -26.92 -7.61
C MET A 202 1.83 -27.17 -7.14
N ASP A 203 2.83 -26.88 -7.97
CA ASP A 203 4.23 -27.09 -7.58
C ASP A 203 4.66 -26.06 -6.53
N TYR A 204 4.20 -24.80 -6.69
CA TYR A 204 4.39 -23.79 -5.65
C TYR A 204 3.69 -24.20 -4.35
N ALA A 205 2.42 -24.59 -4.40
CA ALA A 205 1.65 -24.98 -3.22
C ALA A 205 2.34 -26.11 -2.43
N LYS A 206 2.88 -27.13 -3.14
CA LYS A 206 3.65 -28.23 -2.51
C LYS A 206 4.92 -27.73 -1.85
N LYS A 207 5.73 -26.92 -2.55
CA LYS A 207 7.00 -26.37 -2.03
C LYS A 207 6.75 -25.46 -0.83
N ALA A 208 5.78 -24.55 -0.94
CA ALA A 208 5.40 -23.62 0.11
C ALA A 208 4.86 -24.33 1.37
N ARG A 209 4.09 -25.42 1.20
CA ARG A 209 3.60 -26.21 2.34
C ARG A 209 4.75 -26.86 3.11
N GLU A 210 5.72 -27.44 2.43
CA GLU A 210 6.87 -28.06 3.12
C GLU A 210 7.73 -26.99 3.79
N ALA A 211 7.94 -25.82 3.17
CA ALA A 211 8.60 -24.68 3.81
C ALA A 211 7.82 -24.22 5.05
N ALA A 212 6.50 -24.05 4.94
CA ALA A 212 5.65 -23.65 6.06
C ALA A 212 5.75 -24.60 7.26
N LYS A 213 5.79 -25.93 7.00
CA LYS A 213 5.92 -26.94 8.05
C LYS A 213 7.24 -26.82 8.78
N ILE A 214 8.35 -26.82 8.06
CA ILE A 214 9.69 -26.80 8.67
C ILE A 214 9.94 -25.49 9.43
N MET A 215 9.49 -24.37 8.91
CA MET A 215 9.58 -23.06 9.58
C MET A 215 8.72 -23.02 10.85
N SER A 216 7.48 -23.50 10.79
CA SER A 216 6.57 -23.54 11.96
C SER A 216 6.99 -24.56 13.02
N TYR A 217 7.72 -25.62 12.64
CA TYR A 217 8.31 -26.55 13.61
C TYR A 217 9.52 -25.93 14.32
N THR A 218 10.21 -24.99 13.66
CA THR A 218 11.31 -24.24 14.28
C THR A 218 10.78 -23.19 15.24
N ASP A 219 9.76 -22.41 14.82
CA ASP A 219 9.07 -21.43 15.66
C ASP A 219 7.56 -21.41 15.35
N PRO A 220 6.70 -21.96 16.23
CA PRO A 220 5.26 -22.02 16.00
C PRO A 220 4.55 -20.66 16.16
N THR A 221 5.25 -19.61 16.57
CA THR A 221 4.66 -18.27 16.80
C THR A 221 4.66 -17.39 15.55
N ILE A 222 5.38 -17.78 14.50
CA ILE A 222 5.50 -17.02 13.27
C ILE A 222 4.19 -16.99 12.47
N LYS A 223 4.05 -15.94 11.67
CA LYS A 223 2.95 -15.73 10.75
C LYS A 223 3.44 -15.90 9.32
N LEU A 224 2.79 -16.76 8.56
CA LEU A 224 3.20 -17.14 7.23
C LEU A 224 2.27 -16.51 6.18
N ILE A 225 2.90 -15.93 5.15
CA ILE A 225 2.23 -15.27 4.03
C ILE A 225 2.52 -16.06 2.75
N ALA A 226 1.50 -16.67 2.14
CA ALA A 226 1.66 -17.35 0.85
C ALA A 226 1.68 -16.34 -0.30
N SER A 227 2.52 -16.56 -1.32
CA SER A 227 2.47 -15.81 -2.57
C SER A 227 1.16 -16.13 -3.32
N GLY A 228 0.23 -15.20 -3.30
CA GLY A 228 -0.99 -15.23 -4.08
C GLY A 228 -0.75 -14.67 -5.49
N SER A 229 -1.81 -14.23 -6.16
CA SER A 229 -1.70 -13.77 -7.55
C SER A 229 -1.05 -12.40 -7.66
N SER A 230 -0.07 -12.31 -8.56
CA SER A 230 0.58 -11.09 -9.02
C SER A 230 0.44 -10.91 -10.54
N ASN A 231 0.24 -12.00 -11.27
CA ASN A 231 0.19 -12.03 -12.73
C ASN A 231 -1.25 -11.94 -13.24
N TYR A 232 -1.57 -10.82 -13.88
CA TYR A 232 -2.86 -10.56 -14.54
C TYR A 232 -2.70 -10.29 -16.06
N THR A 233 -1.57 -10.70 -16.63
CA THR A 233 -1.30 -10.55 -18.08
C THR A 233 -2.20 -11.48 -18.89
N PRO A 234 -2.39 -11.20 -20.20
CA PRO A 234 -3.15 -12.09 -21.07
C PRO A 234 -2.61 -13.53 -21.06
N GLY A 235 -3.47 -14.47 -20.72
CA GLY A 235 -3.12 -15.90 -20.61
C GLY A 235 -2.79 -16.36 -19.19
N ALA A 236 -2.57 -15.46 -18.23
CA ALA A 236 -2.48 -15.82 -16.82
C ALA A 236 -3.85 -16.24 -16.26
N ASN A 237 -3.85 -17.06 -15.21
CA ASN A 237 -5.05 -17.49 -14.52
C ASN A 237 -4.92 -17.24 -13.01
N PRO A 238 -5.07 -15.98 -12.57
CA PRO A 238 -4.94 -15.61 -11.15
C PRO A 238 -5.97 -16.32 -10.26
N ASP A 239 -7.15 -16.65 -10.79
CA ASP A 239 -8.19 -17.33 -10.04
C ASP A 239 -7.82 -18.78 -9.74
N GLU A 240 -7.26 -19.51 -10.70
CA GLU A 240 -6.77 -20.88 -10.50
C GLU A 240 -5.59 -20.88 -9.51
N TRP A 241 -4.69 -19.90 -9.65
CA TRP A 241 -3.57 -19.72 -8.72
C TRP A 241 -4.09 -19.59 -7.29
N ASN A 242 -4.93 -18.60 -7.03
CA ASN A 242 -5.42 -18.32 -5.68
C ASN A 242 -6.23 -19.48 -5.09
N ARG A 243 -7.09 -20.14 -5.88
CA ARG A 243 -7.86 -21.31 -5.42
C ARG A 243 -6.96 -22.47 -5.04
N THR A 244 -5.95 -22.78 -5.86
CA THR A 244 -5.00 -23.86 -5.58
C THR A 244 -4.21 -23.58 -4.31
N ILE A 245 -3.74 -22.32 -4.14
CA ILE A 245 -3.00 -21.91 -2.94
C ILE A 245 -3.87 -22.02 -1.68
N LEU A 246 -5.08 -21.49 -1.74
CA LEU A 246 -6.00 -21.51 -0.59
C LEU A 246 -6.42 -22.93 -0.20
N ASP A 247 -6.70 -23.81 -1.16
CA ASP A 247 -7.07 -25.20 -0.89
C ASP A 247 -5.91 -26.01 -0.30
N TYR A 248 -4.69 -25.83 -0.84
CA TYR A 248 -3.56 -26.67 -0.49
C TYR A 248 -2.80 -26.20 0.76
N LEU A 249 -2.85 -24.89 1.08
CA LEU A 249 -2.19 -24.27 2.24
C LEU A 249 -3.15 -23.94 3.39
N ASP A 250 -4.42 -24.38 3.32
CA ASP A 250 -5.35 -24.24 4.45
C ASP A 250 -4.76 -24.90 5.70
N GLY A 251 -4.76 -24.17 6.83
CA GLY A 251 -4.14 -24.60 8.08
C GLY A 251 -2.63 -24.37 8.18
N PHE A 252 -1.94 -23.98 7.11
CA PHE A 252 -0.49 -23.75 7.11
C PHE A 252 -0.10 -22.27 7.08
N VAL A 253 -0.92 -21.39 6.53
CA VAL A 253 -0.61 -19.97 6.37
C VAL A 253 -1.65 -19.08 7.04
N ASP A 254 -1.27 -17.83 7.37
CA ASP A 254 -2.14 -16.82 7.97
C ASP A 254 -2.64 -15.81 6.94
N TYR A 255 -1.91 -15.63 5.85
CA TYR A 255 -2.22 -14.65 4.81
C TYR A 255 -2.03 -15.23 3.41
N ILE A 256 -2.79 -14.73 2.46
CA ILE A 256 -2.51 -14.80 1.04
C ILE A 256 -2.11 -13.40 0.55
N ALA A 257 -0.93 -13.29 -0.09
CA ALA A 257 -0.42 -12.08 -0.68
C ALA A 257 -1.11 -11.77 -2.01
N LEU A 258 -1.34 -10.50 -2.30
CA LEU A 258 -1.81 -10.02 -3.60
C LEU A 258 -0.99 -8.81 -4.01
N HIS A 259 -0.69 -8.68 -5.31
CA HIS A 259 0.06 -7.56 -5.84
C HIS A 259 -0.74 -6.81 -6.90
N MET A 260 -0.57 -5.49 -6.95
CA MET A 260 -1.18 -4.66 -7.98
C MET A 260 -0.43 -3.36 -8.18
N TYR A 261 0.04 -3.15 -9.40
CA TYR A 261 0.57 -1.87 -9.86
C TYR A 261 -0.36 -1.27 -10.90
N VAL A 262 -0.49 0.06 -10.88
CA VAL A 262 -1.34 0.78 -11.83
C VAL A 262 -0.59 1.95 -12.46
N GLY A 263 -1.04 2.40 -13.62
CA GLY A 263 -0.42 3.49 -14.33
C GLY A 263 -1.38 4.35 -15.12
N ASN A 264 -0.89 5.51 -15.58
CA ASN A 264 -1.62 6.45 -16.43
C ASN A 264 -0.91 6.68 -17.76
N GLN A 265 -0.56 5.60 -18.46
CA GLN A 265 0.15 5.65 -19.76
C GLN A 265 -0.64 6.42 -20.82
N THR A 266 -1.95 6.33 -20.78
CA THR A 266 -2.85 7.02 -21.71
C THR A 266 -3.10 8.49 -21.35
N ASN A 267 -2.61 8.94 -20.19
CA ASN A 267 -2.90 10.24 -19.60
C ASN A 267 -4.41 10.53 -19.48
N ASN A 268 -5.22 9.49 -19.20
CA ASN A 268 -6.64 9.61 -18.93
C ASN A 268 -6.88 9.67 -17.40
N TYR A 269 -7.09 10.87 -16.89
CA TYR A 269 -7.26 11.12 -15.47
C TYR A 269 -8.39 10.29 -14.84
N TYR A 270 -9.56 10.22 -15.48
CA TYR A 270 -10.72 9.53 -14.90
C TYR A 270 -10.58 8.01 -14.89
N ASP A 271 -9.95 7.44 -15.90
CA ASP A 271 -9.60 6.02 -15.92
C ASP A 271 -8.62 5.71 -14.79
N PHE A 272 -7.59 6.53 -14.65
CA PHE A 272 -6.58 6.35 -13.62
C PHE A 272 -7.17 6.42 -12.21
N LEU A 273 -8.06 7.38 -11.94
CA LEU A 273 -8.74 7.53 -10.65
C LEU A 273 -9.78 6.42 -10.36
N ALA A 274 -10.13 5.59 -11.34
CA ALA A 274 -10.99 4.42 -11.16
C ALA A 274 -10.23 3.15 -10.76
N THR A 275 -8.90 3.11 -10.91
CA THR A 275 -8.09 1.90 -10.64
C THR A 275 -8.25 1.32 -9.23
N PRO A 276 -8.46 2.09 -8.14
CA PRO A 276 -8.71 1.52 -6.82
C PRO A 276 -9.98 0.66 -6.72
N LEU A 277 -10.97 0.87 -7.63
CA LEU A 277 -12.18 0.03 -7.65
C LEU A 277 -11.88 -1.38 -8.18
N VAL A 278 -10.88 -1.53 -9.05
CA VAL A 278 -10.43 -2.86 -9.51
C VAL A 278 -9.76 -3.62 -8.36
N MET A 279 -8.95 -2.92 -7.54
CA MET A 279 -8.39 -3.51 -6.32
C MET A 279 -9.50 -3.98 -5.36
N ASP A 280 -10.56 -3.20 -5.20
CA ASP A 280 -11.72 -3.57 -4.39
C ASP A 280 -12.43 -4.82 -4.94
N GLN A 281 -12.64 -4.89 -6.26
CA GLN A 281 -13.22 -6.06 -6.93
C GLN A 281 -12.36 -7.32 -6.72
N ARG A 282 -11.03 -7.22 -6.91
CA ARG A 282 -10.09 -8.32 -6.66
C ARG A 282 -10.11 -8.76 -5.19
N THR A 283 -10.15 -7.81 -4.27
CA THR A 283 -10.28 -8.09 -2.82
C THR A 283 -11.56 -8.87 -2.53
N GLN A 284 -12.70 -8.47 -3.06
CA GLN A 284 -13.97 -9.17 -2.85
C GLN A 284 -13.98 -10.57 -3.47
N LEU A 285 -13.36 -10.75 -4.65
CA LEU A 285 -13.22 -12.04 -5.30
C LEU A 285 -12.41 -13.00 -4.42
N VAL A 286 -11.21 -12.60 -3.98
CA VAL A 286 -10.35 -13.44 -3.13
C VAL A 286 -10.97 -13.67 -1.75
N LYS A 287 -11.67 -12.69 -1.18
CA LYS A 287 -12.48 -12.88 0.04
C LYS A 287 -13.54 -13.97 -0.12
N GLY A 288 -14.18 -14.04 -1.29
CA GLY A 288 -15.10 -15.12 -1.63
C GLY A 288 -14.41 -16.50 -1.68
N MET A 289 -13.23 -16.56 -2.31
CA MET A 289 -12.41 -17.79 -2.36
C MET A 289 -11.96 -18.23 -0.96
N ILE A 290 -11.50 -17.31 -0.12
CA ILE A 290 -11.11 -17.63 1.26
C ILE A 290 -12.29 -18.28 2.02
N ARG A 291 -13.51 -17.75 1.90
CA ARG A 291 -14.70 -18.35 2.53
C ARG A 291 -15.00 -19.76 2.04
N GLU A 292 -14.67 -20.07 0.79
CA GLU A 292 -14.87 -21.39 0.21
C GLU A 292 -13.81 -22.40 0.65
N TYR A 293 -12.53 -21.99 0.67
CA TYR A 293 -11.39 -22.91 0.82
C TYR A 293 -10.78 -22.94 2.23
N ASN A 294 -10.89 -21.87 3.03
CA ASN A 294 -10.39 -21.88 4.42
C ASN A 294 -11.36 -22.64 5.33
N LYS A 295 -11.08 -23.89 5.58
CA LYS A 295 -11.89 -24.82 6.38
C LYS A 295 -11.27 -25.16 7.72
N SER A 296 -9.98 -24.86 7.90
CA SER A 296 -9.25 -25.04 9.15
C SER A 296 -9.62 -23.97 10.19
N ASP A 297 -9.22 -24.18 11.44
CA ASP A 297 -9.37 -23.20 12.53
C ASP A 297 -8.34 -22.03 12.42
N ARG A 298 -7.45 -22.05 11.43
CA ARG A 298 -6.49 -20.99 11.15
C ARG A 298 -7.07 -20.04 10.08
N PRO A 299 -7.57 -18.86 10.46
CA PRO A 299 -8.20 -17.95 9.49
C PRO A 299 -7.15 -17.33 8.56
N ILE A 300 -7.37 -17.44 7.26
CA ILE A 300 -6.54 -16.79 6.25
C ILE A 300 -7.07 -15.37 6.00
N LYS A 301 -6.16 -14.39 5.93
CA LYS A 301 -6.41 -12.97 5.64
C LYS A 301 -5.73 -12.56 4.34
N ILE A 302 -6.10 -11.41 3.80
CA ILE A 302 -5.46 -10.83 2.62
C ILE A 302 -4.35 -9.88 3.07
N ALA A 303 -3.18 -10.01 2.45
CA ALA A 303 -2.09 -9.05 2.48
C ALA A 303 -1.91 -8.47 1.07
N TRP A 304 -2.16 -7.18 0.89
CA TRP A 304 -1.72 -6.46 -0.30
C TRP A 304 -0.26 -6.06 -0.10
N ASP A 305 0.64 -7.04 -0.12
CA ASP A 305 2.04 -6.82 0.29
C ASP A 305 2.95 -6.27 -0.81
N GLU A 306 2.36 -5.98 -1.99
CA GLU A 306 2.87 -5.02 -2.96
C GLU A 306 1.72 -4.28 -3.65
N TYR A 307 1.75 -2.95 -3.57
CA TYR A 307 0.86 -2.09 -4.34
C TYR A 307 1.51 -0.72 -4.56
N ASN A 308 1.32 -0.13 -5.73
CA ASN A 308 1.70 1.26 -5.99
C ASN A 308 1.20 1.73 -7.38
N VAL A 309 1.51 2.98 -7.68
CA VAL A 309 1.54 3.55 -9.02
C VAL A 309 2.93 3.35 -9.60
N TRP A 310 3.02 2.79 -10.81
CA TRP A 310 4.29 2.61 -11.51
C TRP A 310 4.07 2.56 -13.02
N TYR A 311 4.47 3.58 -13.76
CA TYR A 311 4.29 3.62 -15.22
C TYR A 311 5.27 4.52 -15.99
N ARG A 312 6.03 5.39 -15.32
CA ARG A 312 6.98 6.30 -15.98
C ARG A 312 8.35 5.63 -16.13
N ALA A 313 8.83 5.00 -15.09
CA ALA A 313 10.14 4.32 -15.06
C ALA A 313 9.98 2.84 -15.47
N ARG A 314 9.63 2.58 -16.73
CA ARG A 314 9.37 1.22 -17.27
C ARG A 314 10.13 0.87 -18.54
N ASP A 315 10.90 1.79 -19.13
CA ASP A 315 11.76 1.46 -20.25
C ASP A 315 13.00 0.67 -19.80
N ASP A 316 13.65 -0.02 -20.74
CA ASP A 316 14.81 -0.89 -20.47
C ASP A 316 15.94 -0.19 -19.72
N ALA A 317 16.10 1.12 -19.88
CA ALA A 317 17.13 1.90 -19.19
C ALA A 317 16.72 2.25 -17.75
N SER A 318 15.42 2.36 -17.51
CA SER A 318 14.85 2.74 -16.20
C SER A 318 14.62 1.57 -15.27
N VAL A 319 14.65 0.32 -15.75
CA VAL A 319 14.36 -0.86 -14.90
C VAL A 319 15.63 -1.55 -14.39
N VAL A 320 16.83 -1.12 -14.78
CA VAL A 320 18.11 -1.69 -14.35
C VAL A 320 19.08 -0.62 -13.88
N GLY A 321 20.08 -1.03 -13.11
CA GLY A 321 21.17 -0.14 -12.70
C GLY A 321 20.92 0.61 -11.39
N VAL A 322 21.74 1.63 -11.13
CA VAL A 322 21.74 2.35 -9.84
C VAL A 322 20.47 3.15 -9.63
N HIS A 323 19.92 3.76 -10.68
CA HIS A 323 18.71 4.58 -10.63
C HIS A 323 17.46 3.83 -11.10
N ALA A 324 17.45 2.51 -10.92
CA ALA A 324 16.31 1.68 -11.34
C ALA A 324 15.03 2.10 -10.64
N LEU A 325 13.94 2.19 -11.41
CA LEU A 325 12.57 2.49 -10.95
C LEU A 325 12.44 3.79 -10.14
N GLU A 326 13.30 4.78 -10.36
CA GLU A 326 13.15 6.10 -9.73
C GLU A 326 12.03 6.88 -10.42
N GLU A 327 10.85 6.86 -9.83
CA GLU A 327 9.65 7.49 -10.35
C GLU A 327 9.32 8.78 -9.57
N HIS A 328 8.91 9.82 -10.29
CA HIS A 328 8.48 11.09 -9.70
C HIS A 328 6.96 11.19 -9.70
N TYR A 329 6.40 11.47 -8.53
CA TYR A 329 4.96 11.45 -8.29
C TYR A 329 4.35 12.83 -8.23
N ASN A 330 3.17 12.95 -8.83
CA ASN A 330 2.36 14.16 -8.82
C ASN A 330 1.08 13.98 -7.96
N LEU A 331 0.18 14.97 -7.98
CA LEU A 331 -1.04 14.94 -7.15
C LEU A 331 -2.03 13.85 -7.58
N GLU A 332 -2.16 13.53 -8.89
CA GLU A 332 -3.08 12.47 -9.32
C GLU A 332 -2.65 11.10 -8.79
N ASP A 333 -1.33 10.85 -8.67
CA ASP A 333 -0.80 9.63 -8.05
C ASP A 333 -1.18 9.56 -6.56
N ALA A 334 -1.08 10.69 -5.84
CA ALA A 334 -1.50 10.76 -4.44
C ALA A 334 -3.00 10.49 -4.24
N LEU A 335 -3.84 10.93 -5.19
CA LEU A 335 -5.28 10.63 -5.17
C LEU A 335 -5.55 9.13 -5.34
N VAL A 336 -4.81 8.45 -6.23
CA VAL A 336 -4.91 6.99 -6.43
C VAL A 336 -4.45 6.24 -5.18
N ILE A 337 -3.32 6.62 -4.58
CA ILE A 337 -2.84 6.02 -3.33
C ILE A 337 -3.88 6.18 -2.21
N ALA A 338 -4.51 7.35 -2.07
CA ALA A 338 -5.61 7.54 -1.11
C ALA A 338 -6.81 6.64 -1.41
N GLY A 339 -7.11 6.40 -2.69
CA GLY A 339 -8.14 5.45 -3.13
C GLY A 339 -7.83 4.00 -2.73
N PHE A 340 -6.56 3.56 -2.83
CA PHE A 340 -6.13 2.25 -2.34
C PHE A 340 -6.27 2.14 -0.82
N LEU A 341 -5.86 3.16 -0.08
CA LEU A 341 -6.02 3.20 1.38
C LEU A 341 -7.51 3.16 1.78
N ASN A 342 -8.38 3.88 1.07
CA ASN A 342 -9.82 3.79 1.26
C ASN A 342 -10.34 2.36 0.99
N CYS A 343 -9.85 1.69 -0.06
CA CYS A 343 -10.20 0.30 -0.37
C CYS A 343 -9.83 -0.63 0.78
N PHE A 344 -8.62 -0.52 1.34
CA PHE A 344 -8.19 -1.36 2.47
C PHE A 344 -9.05 -1.15 3.71
N VAL A 345 -9.37 0.09 4.06
CA VAL A 345 -10.23 0.40 5.20
C VAL A 345 -11.65 -0.14 5.00
N ARG A 346 -12.24 0.00 3.78
CA ARG A 346 -13.54 -0.60 3.47
C ARG A 346 -13.57 -2.12 3.55
N ASN A 347 -12.42 -2.77 3.42
CA ASN A 347 -12.26 -4.23 3.50
C ASN A 347 -11.55 -4.68 4.78
N ALA A 348 -11.59 -3.89 5.85
CA ALA A 348 -10.88 -4.16 7.10
C ALA A 348 -11.28 -5.48 7.79
N ASP A 349 -12.38 -6.09 7.41
CA ASP A 349 -12.76 -7.42 7.89
C ASP A 349 -11.87 -8.54 7.34
N ILE A 350 -11.25 -8.35 6.18
CA ILE A 350 -10.43 -9.38 5.52
C ILE A 350 -9.01 -8.91 5.19
N VAL A 351 -8.80 -7.64 4.79
CA VAL A 351 -7.47 -7.07 4.53
C VAL A 351 -6.85 -6.69 5.87
N LYS A 352 -5.71 -7.31 6.21
CA LYS A 352 -5.04 -7.10 7.49
C LYS A 352 -3.57 -6.71 7.35
N MET A 353 -3.10 -6.53 6.12
CA MET A 353 -1.75 -6.04 5.81
C MET A 353 -1.76 -5.40 4.43
N ALA A 354 -1.03 -4.29 4.27
CA ALA A 354 -0.78 -3.69 2.97
C ALA A 354 0.58 -2.98 2.98
N ASN A 355 1.51 -3.44 2.13
CA ASN A 355 2.87 -2.93 2.05
C ASN A 355 3.06 -2.15 0.77
N MET A 356 3.15 -0.82 0.88
CA MET A 356 3.41 0.01 -0.28
C MET A 356 4.84 -0.19 -0.79
N ALA A 357 4.99 -0.50 -2.05
CA ALA A 357 6.28 -0.71 -2.71
C ALA A 357 6.73 0.56 -3.44
N GLN A 358 7.85 1.20 -3.08
CA GLN A 358 8.77 0.87 -2.00
C GLN A 358 8.94 2.08 -1.07
N LEU A 359 9.96 2.08 -0.22
CA LEU A 359 10.06 3.07 0.85
C LEU A 359 10.89 4.30 0.47
N VAL A 360 12.04 4.10 -0.19
CA VAL A 360 13.00 5.16 -0.54
C VAL A 360 13.45 5.02 -1.99
N ASN A 361 13.48 6.11 -2.73
CA ASN A 361 13.91 6.30 -4.13
C ASN A 361 13.13 5.48 -5.17
N VAL A 362 13.09 4.17 -5.02
CA VAL A 362 12.48 3.22 -5.95
C VAL A 362 10.96 3.26 -5.81
N ILE A 363 10.25 3.81 -6.80
CA ILE A 363 8.80 4.01 -6.78
C ILE A 363 8.26 4.42 -5.38
N ALA A 364 8.89 5.42 -4.76
CA ALA A 364 8.84 5.61 -3.32
C ALA A 364 8.28 6.97 -2.87
N PRO A 365 7.72 7.06 -1.65
CA PRO A 365 7.25 8.31 -1.06
C PRO A 365 8.40 9.23 -0.59
N ILE A 366 9.58 8.67 -0.32
CA ILE A 366 10.77 9.41 0.14
C ILE A 366 11.82 9.37 -0.96
N PHE A 367 12.31 10.53 -1.38
CA PHE A 367 13.30 10.61 -2.45
C PHE A 367 14.56 11.32 -1.96
N VAL A 368 15.71 10.67 -2.20
CA VAL A 368 17.05 11.19 -1.88
C VAL A 368 17.71 11.72 -3.15
N GLU A 369 18.12 12.97 -3.13
CA GLU A 369 18.84 13.64 -4.19
C GLU A 369 20.13 14.22 -3.59
N ASP A 370 21.28 13.63 -3.93
CA ASP A 370 22.57 13.90 -3.30
C ASP A 370 22.49 13.76 -1.75
N ASP A 371 22.94 14.75 -1.01
CA ASP A 371 22.87 14.79 0.46
C ASP A 371 21.53 15.32 1.02
N LYS A 372 20.55 15.58 0.15
CA LYS A 372 19.23 16.06 0.54
C LYS A 372 18.16 15.01 0.31
N MET A 373 17.06 15.14 1.00
CA MET A 373 15.87 14.33 0.73
C MET A 373 14.63 15.23 0.64
N TYR A 374 13.62 14.76 -0.07
CA TYR A 374 12.30 15.38 -0.08
C TYR A 374 11.20 14.31 -0.06
N LEU A 375 10.00 14.76 0.34
CA LEU A 375 8.82 13.90 0.42
C LEU A 375 8.01 14.07 -0.85
N GLN A 376 7.79 12.99 -1.58
CA GLN A 376 6.94 12.96 -2.77
C GLN A 376 5.46 13.11 -2.40
N THR A 377 4.62 13.40 -3.37
CA THR A 377 3.19 13.66 -3.14
C THR A 377 2.45 12.48 -2.49
N ILE A 378 2.83 11.25 -2.82
CA ILE A 378 2.24 10.03 -2.27
C ILE A 378 2.58 9.78 -0.79
N TYR A 379 3.57 10.46 -0.23
CA TYR A 379 3.90 10.40 1.19
C TYR A 379 2.75 10.86 2.08
N TYR A 380 2.07 11.93 1.67
CA TYR A 380 1.11 12.62 2.51
C TYR A 380 -0.19 11.83 2.76
N PRO A 381 -0.82 11.17 1.78
CA PRO A 381 -1.95 10.28 2.06
C PRO A 381 -1.56 9.09 2.95
N LEU A 382 -0.39 8.47 2.74
CA LEU A 382 0.11 7.39 3.59
C LEU A 382 0.24 7.85 5.05
N GLN A 383 0.90 8.99 5.29
CA GLN A 383 1.05 9.59 6.62
C GLN A 383 -0.30 9.95 7.25
N MET A 384 -1.20 10.55 6.47
CA MET A 384 -2.53 10.98 6.94
C MET A 384 -3.34 9.78 7.45
N PHE A 385 -3.36 8.68 6.71
CA PHE A 385 -4.08 7.47 7.09
C PHE A 385 -3.41 6.77 8.28
N ALA A 386 -2.11 6.52 8.24
CA ALA A 386 -1.39 5.82 9.30
C ALA A 386 -1.53 6.48 10.67
N ASN A 387 -1.64 7.79 10.69
CA ASN A 387 -1.76 8.54 11.94
C ASN A 387 -3.20 8.71 12.44
N ASN A 388 -4.22 8.56 11.59
CA ASN A 388 -5.60 8.92 11.94
C ASN A 388 -6.65 7.83 11.73
N MET A 389 -6.54 6.97 10.70
CA MET A 389 -7.55 5.96 10.39
C MET A 389 -7.33 4.70 11.23
N LYS A 390 -7.95 4.63 12.39
CA LYS A 390 -7.79 3.58 13.41
C LYS A 390 -9.15 3.17 13.99
N GLY A 391 -9.18 2.08 14.74
CA GLY A 391 -10.39 1.56 15.36
C GLY A 391 -11.21 0.73 14.38
N GLU A 392 -12.52 0.92 14.37
CA GLU A 392 -13.47 0.16 13.56
C GLU A 392 -13.79 0.87 12.25
N SER A 393 -13.63 0.19 11.13
CA SER A 393 -14.16 0.64 9.85
C SER A 393 -15.68 0.61 9.84
N LEU A 394 -16.30 1.67 9.33
CA LEU A 394 -17.77 1.81 9.30
C LEU A 394 -18.32 1.66 7.88
N ASP A 395 -19.55 1.18 7.79
CA ASP A 395 -20.30 1.16 6.53
C ASP A 395 -20.72 2.59 6.12
N VAL A 396 -20.36 2.96 4.90
CA VAL A 396 -20.59 4.30 4.35
C VAL A 396 -21.39 4.20 3.07
N TYR A 397 -22.51 4.90 3.02
CA TYR A 397 -23.29 5.08 1.80
C TYR A 397 -22.97 6.43 1.15
N VAL A 398 -22.67 6.42 -0.15
CA VAL A 398 -22.35 7.61 -0.94
C VAL A 398 -23.35 7.77 -2.08
N ASP A 399 -23.99 8.93 -2.15
CA ASP A 399 -24.91 9.34 -3.23
C ASP A 399 -24.33 10.61 -3.86
N CYS A 400 -23.75 10.47 -5.04
CA CYS A 400 -23.15 11.56 -5.82
C CYS A 400 -23.18 11.21 -7.30
N ASP A 401 -22.88 12.19 -8.15
CA ASP A 401 -22.69 11.97 -9.57
C ASP A 401 -21.59 10.92 -9.82
N LYS A 402 -21.70 10.22 -10.95
CA LYS A 402 -20.83 9.12 -11.35
C LYS A 402 -20.31 9.31 -12.76
N TYR A 403 -19.25 8.59 -13.10
CA TYR A 403 -18.73 8.49 -14.46
C TYR A 403 -18.40 7.03 -14.82
N ASN A 404 -18.12 6.77 -16.08
CA ASN A 404 -17.64 5.48 -16.56
C ASN A 404 -16.23 5.63 -17.09
N THR A 405 -15.41 4.59 -16.95
CA THR A 405 -14.11 4.54 -17.61
C THR A 405 -14.26 4.42 -19.12
N SER A 406 -13.20 4.70 -19.85
CA SER A 406 -13.16 4.48 -21.30
C SER A 406 -13.29 2.98 -21.62
N PRO A 407 -13.74 2.63 -22.84
CA PRO A 407 -13.74 1.22 -23.31
C PRO A 407 -12.36 0.59 -23.32
N ASP A 408 -11.32 1.41 -23.46
CA ASP A 408 -9.91 1.00 -23.56
C ASP A 408 -9.21 1.04 -22.19
N PHE A 409 -9.98 1.09 -21.09
CA PHE A 409 -9.44 1.13 -19.75
C PHE A 409 -8.50 -0.04 -19.47
N SER A 410 -7.31 0.26 -18.99
CA SER A 410 -6.28 -0.70 -18.58
C SER A 410 -5.61 -0.25 -17.30
N LEU A 411 -5.19 -1.18 -16.47
CA LEU A 411 -4.43 -0.89 -15.22
C LEU A 411 -2.95 -0.61 -15.50
N GLY A 412 -2.42 -1.15 -16.58
CA GLY A 412 -1.02 -1.05 -16.99
C GLY A 412 -0.79 -1.66 -18.38
N ASP A 413 0.45 -1.69 -18.81
CA ASP A 413 0.83 -2.00 -20.20
C ASP A 413 0.42 -3.39 -20.69
N ASN A 414 0.21 -4.36 -19.80
CA ASN A 414 0.00 -5.77 -20.16
C ASN A 414 -1.21 -6.40 -19.45
N GLU A 415 -2.07 -5.63 -18.77
CA GLU A 415 -3.21 -6.20 -18.07
C GLU A 415 -4.46 -6.26 -18.94
N VAL A 416 -5.31 -7.24 -18.67
CA VAL A 416 -6.61 -7.41 -19.36
C VAL A 416 -7.49 -6.20 -19.10
N ASN A 417 -8.03 -5.59 -20.15
CA ASN A 417 -8.94 -4.46 -20.05
C ASN A 417 -10.20 -4.83 -19.27
N THR A 418 -10.48 -4.07 -18.23
CA THR A 418 -11.66 -4.23 -17.39
C THR A 418 -12.33 -2.88 -17.21
N SER A 419 -13.31 -2.55 -18.06
CA SER A 419 -14.07 -1.30 -17.89
C SER A 419 -14.81 -1.28 -16.56
N VAL A 420 -14.81 -0.13 -15.90
CA VAL A 420 -15.56 0.12 -14.66
C VAL A 420 -16.67 1.11 -14.93
N THR A 421 -17.88 0.75 -14.56
CA THR A 421 -19.07 1.62 -14.70
C THR A 421 -19.49 2.18 -13.36
N ASP A 422 -20.26 3.28 -13.39
CA ASP A 422 -20.83 3.89 -12.19
C ASP A 422 -19.80 4.31 -11.14
N VAL A 423 -18.62 4.76 -11.55
CA VAL A 423 -17.56 5.26 -10.65
C VAL A 423 -18.03 6.54 -9.94
N PRO A 424 -18.19 6.55 -8.63
CA PRO A 424 -18.62 7.76 -7.91
C PRO A 424 -17.50 8.81 -7.91
N TYR A 425 -17.85 10.08 -8.07
CA TYR A 425 -16.86 11.15 -7.96
C TYR A 425 -16.29 11.29 -6.55
N LEU A 426 -17.04 10.92 -5.51
CA LEU A 426 -16.55 10.87 -4.13
C LEU A 426 -16.24 9.43 -3.73
N ASP A 427 -14.99 9.18 -3.36
CA ASP A 427 -14.55 7.94 -2.73
C ASP A 427 -14.40 8.17 -1.23
N VAL A 428 -15.13 7.39 -0.42
CA VAL A 428 -15.30 7.70 0.99
C VAL A 428 -15.06 6.47 1.86
N THR A 429 -14.38 6.68 2.97
CA THR A 429 -14.29 5.71 4.07
C THR A 429 -14.42 6.43 5.40
N ALA A 430 -14.84 5.70 6.43
CA ALA A 430 -14.94 6.22 7.79
C ALA A 430 -14.44 5.20 8.81
N ALA A 431 -13.89 5.71 9.90
CA ALA A 431 -13.40 4.93 11.03
C ALA A 431 -13.87 5.53 12.35
N LEU A 432 -14.12 4.68 13.34
CA LEU A 432 -14.51 5.06 14.70
C LEU A 432 -13.54 4.43 15.70
N ASP A 433 -12.83 5.27 16.46
CA ASP A 433 -11.94 4.87 17.55
C ASP A 433 -12.42 5.52 18.85
N GLY A 434 -13.12 4.73 19.69
CA GLY A 434 -13.84 5.29 20.81
C GLY A 434 -14.91 6.29 20.36
N ASP A 435 -14.77 7.56 20.74
CA ASP A 435 -15.64 8.66 20.32
C ASP A 435 -15.09 9.44 19.10
N ASP A 436 -13.89 9.11 18.61
CA ASP A 436 -13.25 9.80 17.49
C ASP A 436 -13.74 9.22 16.16
N LEU A 437 -14.55 9.98 15.43
CA LEU A 437 -14.97 9.67 14.06
C LEU A 437 -14.04 10.35 13.07
N VAL A 438 -13.42 9.56 12.21
CA VAL A 438 -12.56 10.03 11.12
C VAL A 438 -13.20 9.65 9.78
N ILE A 439 -13.31 10.62 8.87
CA ILE A 439 -13.89 10.44 7.54
C ILE A 439 -12.84 10.87 6.53
N CYS A 440 -12.47 10.01 5.60
CA CYS A 440 -11.62 10.37 4.48
C CYS A 440 -12.41 10.39 3.17
N VAL A 441 -12.28 11.46 2.41
CA VAL A 441 -12.98 11.67 1.13
C VAL A 441 -11.97 12.04 0.06
N VAL A 442 -11.91 11.27 -1.01
CA VAL A 442 -11.21 11.61 -2.25
C VAL A 442 -12.22 12.15 -3.24
N ASN A 443 -12.10 13.42 -3.60
CA ASN A 443 -12.89 13.99 -4.70
C ASN A 443 -12.16 13.73 -6.03
N ARG A 444 -12.67 12.78 -6.80
CA ARG A 444 -12.16 12.40 -8.12
C ARG A 444 -12.53 13.41 -9.21
N ASN A 445 -13.45 14.36 -8.96
CA ASN A 445 -13.77 15.35 -9.97
C ASN A 445 -12.59 16.32 -10.15
N LYS A 446 -12.06 16.35 -11.38
CA LYS A 446 -10.88 17.14 -11.71
C LYS A 446 -11.09 18.65 -11.52
N ASP A 447 -12.29 19.15 -11.83
CA ASP A 447 -12.54 20.58 -12.06
C ASP A 447 -13.53 21.20 -11.05
N LYS A 448 -14.30 20.36 -10.32
CA LYS A 448 -15.41 20.86 -9.50
C LYS A 448 -15.29 20.43 -8.04
N ALA A 449 -15.49 21.39 -7.16
CA ALA A 449 -15.79 21.10 -5.77
C ALA A 449 -17.20 20.50 -5.66
N ILE A 450 -17.39 19.55 -4.75
CA ILE A 450 -18.66 18.85 -4.54
C ILE A 450 -19.21 19.18 -3.16
N ALA A 451 -20.28 19.98 -3.16
CA ALA A 451 -21.04 20.29 -1.94
C ALA A 451 -21.74 19.02 -1.44
N THR A 452 -21.54 18.66 -0.19
CA THR A 452 -21.94 17.37 0.36
C THR A 452 -22.58 17.53 1.72
N ASP A 453 -23.74 16.89 1.92
CA ASP A 453 -24.36 16.70 3.23
C ASP A 453 -23.84 15.39 3.84
N ILE A 454 -23.18 15.46 4.99
CA ILE A 454 -22.65 14.33 5.74
C ILE A 454 -23.57 14.04 6.91
N ILE A 455 -24.15 12.85 6.95
CA ILE A 455 -25.16 12.44 7.91
C ILE A 455 -24.58 11.29 8.76
N CYS A 456 -24.41 11.54 10.05
CA CYS A 456 -24.04 10.51 11.00
C CYS A 456 -25.34 9.89 11.56
N GLN A 457 -25.55 8.61 11.28
CA GLN A 457 -26.66 7.86 11.84
C GLN A 457 -26.27 7.28 13.22
N GLN A 458 -27.22 7.23 14.14
CA GLN A 458 -27.07 6.74 15.51
C GLN A 458 -26.12 7.54 16.40
N ALA A 459 -25.50 8.59 15.86
CA ALA A 459 -24.62 9.46 16.64
C ALA A 459 -24.75 10.95 16.19
N LYS A 460 -24.21 11.85 17.00
CA LYS A 460 -24.15 13.28 16.71
C LYS A 460 -22.74 13.80 16.92
N PHE A 461 -22.27 14.66 16.02
CA PHE A 461 -21.02 15.37 16.23
C PHE A 461 -21.07 16.21 17.50
N SER A 462 -20.03 16.16 18.30
CA SER A 462 -19.91 16.92 19.54
C SER A 462 -18.64 17.80 19.49
N GLY A 463 -18.85 19.10 19.28
CA GLY A 463 -17.75 20.07 19.16
C GLY A 463 -17.30 20.32 17.71
N PRO A 464 -16.15 20.99 17.53
CA PRO A 464 -15.61 21.30 16.21
C PRO A 464 -15.13 20.02 15.50
N VAL A 465 -15.14 20.06 14.17
CA VAL A 465 -14.57 19.00 13.32
C VAL A 465 -13.32 19.56 12.64
N GLU A 466 -12.18 18.96 12.91
CA GLU A 466 -10.92 19.31 12.26
C GLU A 466 -10.94 18.92 10.79
N VAL A 467 -10.32 19.73 9.96
CA VAL A 467 -10.24 19.52 8.51
C VAL A 467 -8.78 19.50 8.09
N TYR A 468 -8.37 18.40 7.47
CA TYR A 468 -7.07 18.25 6.83
C TYR A 468 -7.27 18.03 5.34
N GLU A 469 -6.47 18.67 4.51
CA GLU A 469 -6.58 18.62 3.06
C GLU A 469 -5.22 18.39 2.42
N ILE A 470 -5.17 17.51 1.43
CA ILE A 470 -4.07 17.38 0.48
C ILE A 470 -4.62 17.80 -0.87
N ASN A 471 -4.02 18.83 -1.45
CA ASN A 471 -4.41 19.40 -2.74
C ASN A 471 -3.23 20.16 -3.34
N GLY A 472 -3.36 20.59 -4.59
CA GLY A 472 -2.39 21.40 -5.30
C GLY A 472 -3.08 22.29 -6.35
N PRO A 473 -2.34 23.21 -6.97
CA PRO A 473 -2.88 24.09 -8.00
C PRO A 473 -3.26 23.35 -9.31
N ASP A 474 -2.69 22.17 -9.52
CA ASP A 474 -2.92 21.33 -10.71
C ASP A 474 -2.73 19.85 -10.35
N ILE A 475 -3.44 18.95 -11.04
CA ILE A 475 -3.32 17.49 -10.83
C ILE A 475 -1.91 16.95 -11.12
N LYS A 476 -1.13 17.64 -11.92
CA LYS A 476 0.27 17.31 -12.22
C LYS A 476 1.28 18.03 -11.30
N SER A 477 0.81 18.62 -10.20
CA SER A 477 1.69 19.25 -9.21
C SER A 477 2.58 18.22 -8.54
N GLU A 478 3.88 18.48 -8.54
CA GLU A 478 4.93 17.64 -7.96
C GLU A 478 5.65 18.34 -6.81
N ASN A 479 6.32 17.56 -5.98
CA ASN A 479 7.29 18.02 -5.01
C ASN A 479 8.71 17.76 -5.53
N THR A 480 9.63 18.61 -5.17
CA THR A 480 11.05 18.48 -5.50
C THR A 480 11.91 18.83 -4.29
N VAL A 481 13.21 18.59 -4.37
CA VAL A 481 14.17 18.98 -3.31
C VAL A 481 14.14 20.47 -2.98
N ASN A 482 13.70 21.32 -3.93
CA ASN A 482 13.65 22.78 -3.76
C ASN A 482 12.25 23.32 -3.45
N LYS A 483 11.19 22.52 -3.60
CA LYS A 483 9.82 23.01 -3.48
C LYS A 483 8.84 21.93 -3.07
N THR A 484 8.13 22.14 -1.97
CA THR A 484 6.96 21.35 -1.56
C THR A 484 5.69 22.06 -2.05
N THR A 485 5.07 21.54 -3.12
CA THR A 485 3.84 22.09 -3.70
C THR A 485 2.60 21.41 -3.12
N VAL A 486 2.70 20.12 -2.85
CA VAL A 486 1.62 19.26 -2.32
C VAL A 486 2.02 18.77 -0.93
N SER A 487 1.17 19.01 0.05
CA SER A 487 1.37 18.51 1.43
C SER A 487 0.04 18.55 2.19
N THR A 488 -0.01 17.88 3.35
CA THR A 488 -1.17 17.96 4.24
C THR A 488 -1.27 19.37 4.85
N GLN A 489 -2.41 20.01 4.62
CA GLN A 489 -2.73 21.34 5.14
C GLN A 489 -3.88 21.25 6.14
N LYS A 490 -3.68 21.77 7.36
CA LYS A 490 -4.79 21.98 8.27
C LYS A 490 -5.58 23.20 7.82
N LYS A 491 -6.90 23.01 7.61
CA LYS A 491 -7.85 24.08 7.28
C LYS A 491 -8.57 24.56 8.54
N ALA A 492 -9.44 25.56 8.38
CA ALA A 492 -10.28 26.01 9.47
C ALA A 492 -11.24 24.91 9.92
N ASP A 493 -11.37 24.72 11.22
CA ASP A 493 -12.29 23.74 11.79
C ASP A 493 -13.74 24.09 11.47
N LEU A 494 -14.54 23.06 11.21
CA LEU A 494 -15.96 23.22 11.01
C LEU A 494 -16.65 23.37 12.38
N LYS A 495 -17.39 24.47 12.54
CA LYS A 495 -18.24 24.66 13.71
C LYS A 495 -19.44 23.73 13.63
N ASN A 496 -19.62 22.86 14.61
CA ASN A 496 -20.79 22.00 14.70
C ASN A 496 -21.50 22.25 16.04
N PRO A 497 -22.77 22.70 16.01
CA PRO A 497 -23.55 22.97 17.22
C PRO A 497 -24.20 21.71 17.83
N GLY A 498 -23.65 20.50 17.63
CA GLY A 498 -24.18 19.26 18.18
C GLY A 498 -25.24 18.58 17.31
N ASN A 499 -25.10 18.69 16.00
CA ASN A 499 -26.01 18.06 15.02
C ASN A 499 -25.46 16.73 14.49
N ALA A 500 -26.36 15.84 14.04
CA ALA A 500 -26.01 14.65 13.29
C ALA A 500 -25.55 14.97 11.86
N ASN A 501 -25.88 16.17 11.35
CA ASN A 501 -25.59 16.58 9.99
C ASN A 501 -24.48 17.63 9.96
N LEU A 502 -23.54 17.42 9.06
CA LEU A 502 -22.47 18.35 8.72
C LEU A 502 -22.53 18.64 7.23
N ARG A 503 -22.17 19.84 6.81
CA ARG A 503 -22.05 20.20 5.41
C ARG A 503 -20.64 20.65 5.09
N TYR A 504 -20.06 20.08 4.03
CA TYR A 504 -18.75 20.45 3.54
C TYR A 504 -18.69 20.43 2.02
N SER A 505 -17.88 21.30 1.43
CA SER A 505 -17.64 21.32 -0.01
C SER A 505 -16.23 20.79 -0.25
N PHE A 506 -16.12 19.53 -0.70
CA PHE A 506 -14.86 18.90 -1.00
C PHE A 506 -14.24 19.53 -2.26
N PRO A 507 -13.06 20.16 -2.18
CA PRO A 507 -12.45 20.82 -3.34
C PRO A 507 -12.21 19.83 -4.50
N ALA A 508 -12.10 20.35 -5.72
CA ALA A 508 -11.72 19.55 -6.88
C ALA A 508 -10.39 18.84 -6.62
N HIS A 509 -10.21 17.63 -7.16
CA HIS A 509 -8.97 16.81 -7.11
C HIS A 509 -8.27 16.83 -5.75
N SER A 510 -9.03 16.60 -4.67
CA SER A 510 -8.52 16.69 -3.30
C SER A 510 -8.68 15.39 -2.51
N ILE A 511 -7.84 15.25 -1.50
CA ILE A 511 -8.02 14.30 -0.39
C ILE A 511 -8.36 15.13 0.84
N THR A 512 -9.51 14.90 1.44
CA THR A 512 -9.94 15.62 2.64
C THR A 512 -10.21 14.64 3.78
N MET A 513 -9.61 14.88 4.93
CA MET A 513 -9.90 14.14 6.16
C MET A 513 -10.60 15.05 7.15
N LEU A 514 -11.77 14.59 7.60
CA LEU A 514 -12.57 15.24 8.63
C LEU A 514 -12.42 14.41 9.92
N LYS A 515 -12.07 15.06 11.03
CA LYS A 515 -11.90 14.39 12.33
C LYS A 515 -12.71 15.12 13.39
N GLY A 516 -13.64 14.43 14.02
CA GLY A 516 -14.51 14.98 15.05
C GLY A 516 -14.92 13.94 16.08
N LYS A 517 -15.38 14.41 17.23
CA LYS A 517 -15.97 13.52 18.22
C LYS A 517 -17.46 13.34 17.98
N VAL A 518 -17.95 12.14 18.26
CA VAL A 518 -19.37 11.79 18.19
C VAL A 518 -19.88 11.26 19.53
N LYS A 519 -21.21 11.44 19.77
CA LYS A 519 -21.89 10.95 20.98
C LYS A 519 -23.20 10.30 20.60
#